data_441cd12d104ac7252350348b8d8cde8b
#
_entry.id   441cd12d104ac7252350348b8d8cde8b
#
_cell.length_a   1.000
_cell.length_b   1.000
_cell.length_c   1.000
_cell.angle_alpha   90.00
_cell.angle_beta   90.00
_cell.angle_gamma   90.00
#
_symmetry.space_group_name_H-M   'P 1'
#
loop_
_entity.id
_entity.type
_entity.pdbx_description
1 polymer ?
#
loop_
_entity_poly.entity_id
_entity_poly.type
_entity_poly.pdbx_seq_one_letter_code
_entity_poly.pdbx_strand_id
1 'polypeptide(L)'
;MHKTVVGVIVLAMCVLGWSTVGVGQEVAAPRGELRIVDKNPQNWAWIAWNIFDHLVEIDKDGRLVPRLATGWQWLDDRTLEMTLRQGVKFHNGEVFDAEIVKLNWGENTRLQQPHKSGPYWNFKPGSRLEILDPYTVRFVFPEPDGGAMARLVLMHMANRQFHRDFGWGEKSW
;
A
#
# COMPACT_ATOMS: atom_id res chain seq x y z
N MET A 1 -37.19 81.69 16.53
CA MET A 1 -36.87 80.53 17.37
C MET A 1 -36.73 79.35 16.43
N HIS A 2 -35.48 79.01 16.00
CA HIS A 2 -35.19 77.89 15.09
C HIS A 2 -34.65 76.74 15.90
N LYS A 3 -35.33 75.61 15.82
CA LYS A 3 -34.81 74.36 16.40
C LYS A 3 -34.14 73.54 15.32
N THR A 4 -32.84 73.44 15.45
CA THR A 4 -31.99 72.61 14.59
C THR A 4 -32.06 71.15 15.06
N VAL A 5 -32.54 70.25 14.21
CA VAL A 5 -32.53 68.81 14.45
C VAL A 5 -31.23 68.26 13.84
N VAL A 6 -30.35 67.73 14.68
CA VAL A 6 -29.13 67.07 14.24
C VAL A 6 -29.48 65.59 14.04
N GLY A 7 -29.44 65.17 12.79
CA GLY A 7 -29.57 63.76 12.41
C GLY A 7 -28.25 63.05 12.54
N VAL A 8 -28.22 62.02 13.39
CA VAL A 8 -27.05 61.13 13.50
C VAL A 8 -27.19 60.03 12.45
N ILE A 9 -26.33 60.03 11.45
CA ILE A 9 -26.22 58.95 10.47
C ILE A 9 -25.27 57.91 11.04
N VAL A 10 -25.82 56.74 11.43
CA VAL A 10 -25.01 55.56 11.81
C VAL A 10 -24.64 54.85 10.54
N LEU A 11 -23.36 54.93 10.16
CA LEU A 11 -22.78 54.19 9.05
C LEU A 11 -22.45 52.77 9.55
N ALA A 12 -23.29 51.79 9.19
CA ALA A 12 -22.99 50.37 9.43
C ALA A 12 -21.92 49.91 8.39
N MET A 13 -20.66 49.78 8.81
CA MET A 13 -19.64 49.11 8.04
C MET A 13 -19.88 47.60 8.06
N CYS A 14 -20.46 47.04 7.00
CA CYS A 14 -20.41 45.61 6.73
C CYS A 14 -18.99 45.22 6.38
N VAL A 15 -18.27 44.63 7.33
CA VAL A 15 -16.99 43.98 7.08
C VAL A 15 -17.30 42.66 6.36
N LEU A 16 -17.31 42.66 5.05
CA LEU A 16 -17.29 41.44 4.25
C LEU A 16 -15.91 40.78 4.42
N GLY A 17 -15.83 39.78 5.32
CA GLY A 17 -14.69 38.90 5.41
C GLY A 17 -14.50 38.12 4.10
N TRP A 18 -13.58 38.54 3.28
CA TRP A 18 -13.11 37.72 2.19
C TRP A 18 -12.28 36.58 2.75
N SER A 19 -12.91 35.42 2.87
CA SER A 19 -12.17 34.17 3.03
C SER A 19 -11.42 33.93 1.73
N THR A 20 -10.14 34.24 1.72
CA THR A 20 -9.26 33.79 0.63
C THR A 20 -9.18 32.27 0.75
N VAL A 21 -9.95 31.59 -0.07
CA VAL A 21 -9.70 30.16 -0.34
C VAL A 21 -8.30 30.11 -0.92
N GLY A 22 -7.36 29.61 -0.13
CA GLY A 22 -6.01 29.34 -0.61
C GLY A 22 -6.12 28.37 -1.77
N VAL A 23 -5.91 28.85 -2.98
CA VAL A 23 -5.71 27.98 -4.14
C VAL A 23 -4.45 27.21 -3.83
N GLY A 24 -4.61 25.94 -3.45
CA GLY A 24 -3.50 25.02 -3.29
C GLY A 24 -2.66 25.09 -4.56
N GLN A 25 -1.41 25.45 -4.41
CA GLN A 25 -0.47 25.51 -5.54
C GLN A 25 -0.41 24.09 -6.10
N GLU A 26 -0.93 23.92 -7.31
CA GLU A 26 -0.84 22.65 -8.03
C GLU A 26 0.64 22.36 -8.24
N VAL A 27 1.16 21.41 -7.48
CA VAL A 27 2.54 20.97 -7.62
C VAL A 27 2.64 20.30 -8.98
N ALA A 28 3.34 20.95 -9.92
CA ALA A 28 3.56 20.41 -11.24
C ALA A 28 4.13 19.00 -11.13
N ALA A 29 3.54 18.05 -11.86
CA ALA A 29 4.04 16.69 -11.90
C ALA A 29 5.53 16.70 -12.27
N PRO A 30 6.38 15.92 -11.58
CA PRO A 30 7.80 15.86 -11.90
C PRO A 30 7.98 15.44 -13.38
N ARG A 31 8.82 16.16 -14.09
CA ARG A 31 9.12 15.90 -15.51
C ARG A 31 10.58 15.52 -15.62
N GLY A 32 10.85 14.51 -16.40
CA GLY A 32 12.22 14.07 -16.67
C GLY A 32 12.35 12.55 -16.57
N GLU A 33 13.55 12.08 -16.85
CA GLU A 33 13.94 10.66 -16.76
C GLU A 33 14.95 10.52 -15.64
N LEU A 34 14.67 9.59 -14.71
CA LEU A 34 15.62 9.16 -13.68
C LEU A 34 16.26 7.84 -14.12
N ARG A 35 17.56 7.84 -14.45
CA ARG A 35 18.31 6.62 -14.75
C ARG A 35 19.08 6.19 -13.52
N ILE A 36 18.72 5.03 -13.00
CA ILE A 36 19.43 4.42 -11.86
C ILE A 36 20.27 3.28 -12.40
N VAL A 37 21.59 3.33 -12.13
CA VAL A 37 22.52 2.24 -12.44
C VAL A 37 23.00 1.66 -11.12
N ASP A 38 22.70 0.40 -10.88
CA ASP A 38 23.16 -0.32 -9.70
C ASP A 38 24.06 -1.47 -10.11
N LYS A 39 25.25 -1.53 -9.52
CA LYS A 39 26.24 -2.61 -9.76
C LYS A 39 25.92 -3.88 -8.99
N ASN A 40 25.06 -3.79 -7.98
CA ASN A 40 24.73 -4.93 -7.14
C ASN A 40 23.37 -5.53 -7.54
N PRO A 41 23.34 -6.70 -8.20
CA PRO A 41 22.09 -7.34 -8.59
C PRO A 41 21.23 -7.77 -7.39
N GLN A 42 21.76 -7.71 -6.17
CA GLN A 42 21.00 -7.97 -4.94
C GLN A 42 20.19 -6.75 -4.45
N ASN A 43 20.40 -5.57 -5.04
CA ASN A 43 19.67 -4.35 -4.68
C ASN A 43 18.29 -4.24 -5.34
N TRP A 44 17.85 -5.27 -6.05
CA TRP A 44 16.52 -5.31 -6.66
C TRP A 44 15.40 -5.04 -5.65
N ALA A 45 15.57 -5.40 -4.38
CA ALA A 45 14.59 -5.17 -3.35
C ALA A 45 14.27 -3.67 -3.17
N TRP A 46 15.30 -2.81 -3.19
CA TRP A 46 15.14 -1.36 -3.09
C TRP A 46 14.41 -0.77 -4.30
N ILE A 47 14.69 -1.30 -5.49
CA ILE A 47 13.99 -0.91 -6.71
C ILE A 47 12.53 -1.37 -6.64
N ALA A 48 12.31 -2.62 -6.25
CA ALA A 48 10.98 -3.20 -6.16
C ALA A 48 10.08 -2.45 -5.16
N TRP A 49 10.61 -1.98 -4.04
CA TRP A 49 9.87 -1.18 -3.05
C TRP A 49 9.40 0.19 -3.57
N ASN A 50 9.96 0.68 -4.66
CA ASN A 50 9.50 1.90 -5.32
C ASN A 50 8.49 1.64 -6.46
N ILE A 51 8.28 0.38 -6.85
CA ILE A 51 7.44 -0.01 -7.99
C ILE A 51 6.19 -0.76 -7.51
N PHE A 52 6.36 -1.64 -6.51
CA PHE A 52 5.29 -2.50 -6.00
C PHE A 52 4.88 -2.07 -4.60
N ASP A 53 3.58 -2.11 -4.36
CA ASP A 53 3.03 -1.96 -3.02
C ASP A 53 3.01 -3.30 -2.26
N HIS A 54 2.86 -3.21 -0.94
CA HIS A 54 2.81 -4.32 -0.01
C HIS A 54 1.51 -4.30 0.79
N LEU A 55 1.18 -5.39 1.46
CA LEU A 55 0.03 -5.41 2.39
C LEU A 55 0.27 -4.51 3.59
N VAL A 56 1.46 -4.58 4.14
CA VAL A 56 1.91 -3.82 5.31
C VAL A 56 3.33 -3.31 5.09
N GLU A 57 3.71 -2.28 5.81
CA GLU A 57 5.05 -1.68 5.75
C GLU A 57 5.60 -1.48 7.16
N ILE A 58 6.90 -1.29 7.27
CA ILE A 58 7.58 -0.86 8.50
C ILE A 58 7.96 0.61 8.32
N ASP A 59 7.48 1.47 9.22
CA ASP A 59 7.81 2.89 9.21
C ASP A 59 9.25 3.16 9.73
N LYS A 60 9.66 4.43 9.68
CA LYS A 60 10.97 4.87 10.16
C LYS A 60 11.23 4.59 11.65
N ASP A 61 10.18 4.34 12.43
CA ASP A 61 10.26 4.05 13.87
C ASP A 61 10.19 2.54 14.15
N GLY A 62 10.19 1.71 13.10
CA GLY A 62 10.13 0.24 13.20
C GLY A 62 8.73 -0.31 13.46
N ARG A 63 7.68 0.49 13.28
CA ARG A 63 6.29 0.06 13.50
C ARG A 63 5.67 -0.45 12.22
N LEU A 64 4.85 -1.49 12.34
CA LEU A 64 4.00 -1.95 11.24
C LEU A 64 2.90 -0.94 10.98
N VAL A 65 2.79 -0.51 9.72
CA VAL A 65 1.79 0.45 9.25
C VAL A 65 0.98 -0.14 8.10
N PRO A 66 -0.32 0.22 7.99
CA PRO A 66 -1.19 -0.21 6.90
C PRO A 66 -0.73 0.31 5.54
N ARG A 67 -0.82 -0.55 4.49
CA ARG A 67 -0.65 -0.18 3.08
C ARG A 67 -1.84 -0.67 2.27
N LEU A 68 -1.69 -1.77 1.53
CA LEU A 68 -2.81 -2.41 0.81
C LEU A 68 -3.75 -3.16 1.78
N ALA A 69 -3.27 -3.61 2.94
CA ALA A 69 -4.13 -3.94 4.06
C ALA A 69 -4.43 -2.67 4.87
N THR A 70 -5.68 -2.46 5.23
CA THR A 70 -6.13 -1.33 6.07
C THR A 70 -6.12 -1.66 7.55
N GLY A 71 -6.11 -2.95 7.88
CA GLY A 71 -6.04 -3.47 9.24
C GLY A 71 -5.82 -4.97 9.25
N TRP A 72 -5.43 -5.47 10.41
CA TRP A 72 -5.24 -6.90 10.62
C TRP A 72 -5.46 -7.25 12.10
N GLN A 73 -5.80 -8.52 12.32
CA GLN A 73 -5.89 -9.08 13.67
C GLN A 73 -5.47 -10.55 13.68
N TRP A 74 -4.81 -10.94 14.75
CA TRP A 74 -4.58 -12.35 15.06
C TRP A 74 -5.82 -12.90 15.75
N LEU A 75 -6.46 -13.90 15.14
CA LEU A 75 -7.62 -14.59 15.72
C LEU A 75 -7.17 -15.62 16.78
N ASP A 76 -6.01 -16.20 16.54
CA ASP A 76 -5.27 -17.07 17.45
C ASP A 76 -3.76 -17.00 17.11
N ASP A 77 -2.92 -17.84 17.69
CA ASP A 77 -1.47 -17.85 17.50
C ASP A 77 -1.01 -18.31 16.11
N ARG A 78 -1.94 -18.76 15.24
CA ARG A 78 -1.68 -19.31 13.91
C ARG A 78 -2.57 -18.73 12.80
N THR A 79 -3.51 -17.89 13.17
CA THR A 79 -4.53 -17.37 12.23
C THR A 79 -4.52 -15.85 12.23
N LEU A 80 -4.11 -15.29 11.09
CA LEU A 80 -4.04 -13.85 10.87
C LEU A 80 -5.08 -13.44 9.83
N GLU A 81 -6.00 -12.56 10.19
CA GLU A 81 -6.97 -11.98 9.29
C GLU A 81 -6.59 -10.56 8.89
N MET A 82 -6.75 -10.23 7.61
CA MET A 82 -6.46 -8.90 7.07
C MET A 82 -7.62 -8.36 6.26
N THR A 83 -7.96 -7.08 6.49
CA THR A 83 -8.88 -6.31 5.66
C THR A 83 -8.10 -5.53 4.61
N LEU A 84 -8.49 -5.64 3.34
CA LEU A 84 -7.82 -5.04 2.20
C LEU A 84 -8.42 -3.67 1.86
N ARG A 85 -7.58 -2.80 1.28
CA ARG A 85 -7.99 -1.49 0.79
C ARG A 85 -8.83 -1.63 -0.47
N GLN A 86 -10.00 -1.00 -0.46
CA GLN A 86 -10.90 -0.98 -1.60
C GLN A 86 -10.54 0.14 -2.58
N GLY A 87 -10.93 -0.03 -3.86
CA GLY A 87 -10.79 1.00 -4.88
C GLY A 87 -9.36 1.21 -5.43
N VAL A 88 -8.39 0.42 -4.98
CA VAL A 88 -7.02 0.47 -5.51
C VAL A 88 -6.98 -0.17 -6.89
N LYS A 89 -6.24 0.49 -7.80
CA LYS A 89 -6.00 0.00 -9.16
C LYS A 89 -4.51 -0.03 -9.47
N PHE A 90 -4.10 -1.08 -10.17
CA PHE A 90 -2.77 -1.14 -10.77
C PHE A 90 -2.63 -0.15 -11.93
N HIS A 91 -1.41 0.09 -12.39
CA HIS A 91 -1.12 1.00 -13.51
C HIS A 91 -1.82 0.63 -14.82
N ASN A 92 -2.14 -0.64 -15.02
CA ASN A 92 -2.90 -1.14 -16.17
C ASN A 92 -4.43 -1.06 -15.98
N GLY A 93 -4.91 -0.50 -14.84
CA GLY A 93 -6.33 -0.38 -14.50
C GLY A 93 -6.96 -1.60 -13.82
N GLU A 94 -6.23 -2.70 -13.67
CA GLU A 94 -6.72 -3.88 -12.95
C GLU A 94 -6.98 -3.55 -11.47
N VAL A 95 -8.09 -4.05 -10.95
CA VAL A 95 -8.48 -3.81 -9.55
C VAL A 95 -7.69 -4.73 -8.61
N PHE A 96 -7.21 -4.17 -7.51
CA PHE A 96 -6.62 -4.93 -6.41
C PHE A 96 -7.74 -5.54 -5.54
N ASP A 97 -7.67 -6.83 -5.30
CA ASP A 97 -8.61 -7.60 -4.50
C ASP A 97 -7.94 -8.82 -3.82
N ALA A 98 -8.71 -9.61 -3.10
CA ALA A 98 -8.24 -10.81 -2.41
C ALA A 98 -7.67 -11.88 -3.37
N GLU A 99 -8.16 -11.96 -4.61
CA GLU A 99 -7.64 -12.89 -5.62
C GLU A 99 -6.23 -12.49 -6.07
N ILE A 100 -5.92 -11.19 -6.13
CA ILE A 100 -4.57 -10.71 -6.37
C ILE A 100 -3.64 -11.11 -5.21
N VAL A 101 -4.09 -10.96 -3.97
CA VAL A 101 -3.29 -11.39 -2.80
C VAL A 101 -3.02 -12.88 -2.87
N LYS A 102 -4.03 -13.70 -3.20
CA LYS A 102 -3.89 -15.15 -3.34
C LYS A 102 -2.94 -15.54 -4.47
N LEU A 103 -3.00 -14.86 -5.60
CA LEU A 103 -2.08 -15.07 -6.72
C LEU A 103 -0.63 -14.81 -6.27
N ASN A 104 -0.36 -13.66 -5.65
CA ASN A 104 0.97 -13.29 -5.18
C ASN A 104 1.46 -14.22 -4.06
N TRP A 105 0.57 -14.65 -3.16
CA TRP A 105 0.87 -15.67 -2.16
C TRP A 105 1.27 -16.99 -2.80
N GLY A 106 0.52 -17.46 -3.80
CA GLY A 106 0.82 -18.70 -4.53
C GLY A 106 2.16 -18.66 -5.23
N GLU A 107 2.46 -17.58 -5.94
CA GLU A 107 3.73 -17.38 -6.62
C GLU A 107 4.89 -17.26 -5.63
N ASN A 108 4.73 -16.51 -4.55
CA ASN A 108 5.74 -16.40 -3.51
C ASN A 108 6.03 -17.77 -2.87
N THR A 109 4.98 -18.57 -2.64
CA THR A 109 5.12 -19.92 -2.09
C THR A 109 5.79 -20.87 -3.09
N ARG A 110 5.46 -20.76 -4.38
CA ARG A 110 6.06 -21.55 -5.45
C ARG A 110 7.56 -21.28 -5.60
N LEU A 111 7.97 -20.03 -5.49
CA LEU A 111 9.36 -19.60 -5.62
C LEU A 111 10.25 -19.97 -4.42
N GLN A 112 9.71 -20.56 -3.36
CA GLN A 112 10.50 -21.09 -2.25
C GLN A 112 11.49 -22.17 -2.69
N GLN A 113 11.24 -22.81 -3.82
CA GLN A 113 12.06 -23.84 -4.42
C GLN A 113 12.31 -23.44 -5.88
N PRO A 114 13.39 -23.03 -6.33
CA PRO A 114 14.79 -23.26 -6.01
C PRO A 114 15.57 -22.01 -5.59
N HIS A 115 14.89 -20.92 -5.25
CA HIS A 115 15.61 -19.72 -4.87
C HIS A 115 16.29 -19.91 -3.52
N LYS A 116 17.59 -19.65 -3.50
CA LYS A 116 18.44 -19.62 -2.32
C LYS A 116 18.15 -18.46 -1.36
N SER A 117 17.05 -17.73 -1.55
CA SER A 117 16.56 -16.82 -0.53
C SER A 117 16.26 -17.67 0.71
N GLY A 118 17.05 -17.48 1.74
CA GLY A 118 17.08 -18.35 2.90
C GLY A 118 15.72 -18.50 3.59
N PRO A 119 15.62 -19.35 4.60
CA PRO A 119 14.37 -19.71 5.28
C PRO A 119 13.64 -18.51 5.90
N TYR A 120 14.28 -17.36 6.01
CA TYR A 120 13.70 -16.13 6.55
C TYR A 120 12.60 -15.52 5.68
N TRP A 121 12.60 -15.78 4.37
CA TRP A 121 11.69 -15.18 3.40
C TRP A 121 10.48 -16.06 3.09
N ASN A 122 10.53 -17.29 3.53
CA ASN A 122 9.55 -18.29 3.15
C ASN A 122 8.58 -18.56 4.29
N PHE A 123 7.30 -18.66 3.96
CA PHE A 123 6.32 -19.19 4.89
C PHE A 123 6.52 -20.70 5.07
N LYS A 124 6.22 -21.20 6.24
CA LYS A 124 6.39 -22.63 6.54
C LYS A 124 5.50 -23.49 5.63
N PRO A 125 5.98 -24.67 5.18
CA PRO A 125 5.16 -25.61 4.46
C PRO A 125 3.86 -25.93 5.21
N GLY A 126 2.73 -25.93 4.51
CA GLY A 126 1.41 -26.07 5.11
C GLY A 126 0.73 -24.76 5.46
N SER A 127 1.42 -23.61 5.36
CA SER A 127 0.76 -22.31 5.42
C SER A 127 -0.19 -22.15 4.23
N ARG A 128 -1.36 -21.55 4.46
CA ARG A 128 -2.36 -21.32 3.42
C ARG A 128 -3.02 -19.97 3.56
N LEU A 129 -3.57 -19.48 2.45
CA LEU A 129 -4.37 -18.28 2.38
C LEU A 129 -5.80 -18.63 1.98
N GLU A 130 -6.74 -18.15 2.75
CA GLU A 130 -8.18 -18.28 2.53
C GLU A 130 -8.75 -16.92 2.16
N ILE A 131 -9.60 -16.87 1.11
CA ILE A 131 -10.37 -15.68 0.76
C ILE A 131 -11.73 -15.80 1.45
N LEU A 132 -12.06 -14.82 2.29
CA LEU A 132 -13.35 -14.77 2.97
C LEU A 132 -14.37 -13.97 2.16
N ASP A 133 -13.92 -12.87 1.57
CA ASP A 133 -14.67 -12.01 0.66
C ASP A 133 -13.68 -11.26 -0.25
N PRO A 134 -14.13 -10.43 -1.22
CA PRO A 134 -13.24 -9.73 -2.14
C PRO A 134 -12.17 -8.83 -1.46
N TYR A 135 -12.37 -8.47 -0.21
CA TYR A 135 -11.47 -7.56 0.53
C TYR A 135 -11.09 -8.06 1.93
N THR A 136 -11.27 -9.36 2.19
CA THR A 136 -10.84 -9.98 3.44
C THR A 136 -10.15 -11.31 3.15
N VAL A 137 -8.92 -11.42 3.64
CA VAL A 137 -8.10 -12.62 3.52
C VAL A 137 -7.68 -13.13 4.89
N ARG A 138 -7.47 -14.44 4.98
CA ARG A 138 -6.99 -15.10 6.19
C ARG A 138 -5.77 -15.95 5.88
N PHE A 139 -4.69 -15.70 6.59
CA PHE A 139 -3.49 -16.53 6.57
C PHE A 139 -3.57 -17.52 7.71
N VAL A 140 -3.37 -18.79 7.40
CA VAL A 140 -3.37 -19.88 8.40
C VAL A 140 -2.02 -20.57 8.36
N PHE A 141 -1.34 -20.61 9.48
CA PHE A 141 -0.02 -21.19 9.65
C PHE A 141 -0.11 -22.55 10.34
N PRO A 142 0.76 -23.52 10.01
CA PRO A 142 0.74 -24.85 10.65
C PRO A 142 1.13 -24.81 12.12
N GLU A 143 1.88 -23.78 12.53
CA GLU A 143 2.35 -23.53 13.88
C GLU A 143 2.51 -22.02 14.12
N PRO A 144 2.64 -21.55 15.37
CA PRO A 144 2.88 -20.14 15.67
C PRO A 144 4.07 -19.59 14.89
N ASP A 145 3.89 -18.44 14.23
CA ASP A 145 4.91 -17.85 13.37
C ASP A 145 5.13 -16.36 13.67
N GLY A 146 6.01 -16.09 14.64
CA GLY A 146 6.36 -14.70 15.00
C GLY A 146 7.03 -13.88 13.89
N GLY A 147 7.49 -14.53 12.82
CA GLY A 147 8.08 -13.85 11.63
C GLY A 147 7.09 -13.59 10.50
N ALA A 148 5.84 -14.00 10.62
CA ALA A 148 4.86 -13.90 9.54
C ALA A 148 4.66 -12.47 9.04
N MET A 149 4.51 -11.49 9.94
CA MET A 149 4.33 -10.09 9.55
C MET A 149 5.55 -9.52 8.81
N ALA A 150 6.77 -9.87 9.23
CA ALA A 150 7.99 -9.45 8.55
C ALA A 150 8.07 -10.00 7.11
N ARG A 151 7.58 -11.22 6.88
CA ARG A 151 7.50 -11.79 5.52
C ARG A 151 6.43 -11.09 4.67
N LEU A 152 5.30 -10.73 5.26
CA LEU A 152 4.24 -9.99 4.56
C LEU A 152 4.68 -8.58 4.15
N VAL A 153 5.56 -7.93 4.92
CA VAL A 153 6.21 -6.66 4.54
C VAL A 153 7.01 -6.80 3.24
N LEU A 154 7.52 -7.99 2.96
CA LEU A 154 8.36 -8.26 1.80
C LEU A 154 7.59 -8.87 0.62
N MET A 155 6.30 -9.15 0.81
CA MET A 155 5.46 -9.72 -0.23
C MET A 155 4.91 -8.61 -1.14
N HIS A 156 5.60 -8.38 -2.24
CA HIS A 156 5.20 -7.44 -3.28
C HIS A 156 3.93 -7.88 -3.99
N MET A 157 3.06 -6.92 -4.32
CA MET A 157 1.82 -7.19 -5.05
C MET A 157 1.98 -6.82 -6.52
N ALA A 158 1.97 -7.82 -7.38
CA ALA A 158 1.93 -7.67 -8.82
C ALA A 158 0.56 -8.07 -9.37
N ASN A 159 0.16 -7.49 -10.50
CA ASN A 159 -1.10 -7.80 -11.16
C ASN A 159 -1.02 -9.09 -11.99
N ARG A 160 -2.16 -9.58 -12.47
CA ARG A 160 -2.24 -10.82 -13.26
C ARG A 160 -1.49 -10.72 -14.58
N GLN A 161 -1.48 -9.54 -15.21
CA GLN A 161 -0.74 -9.33 -16.44
C GLN A 161 0.76 -9.49 -16.23
N PHE A 162 1.30 -8.89 -15.15
CA PHE A 162 2.71 -9.03 -14.79
C PHE A 162 3.11 -10.50 -14.65
N HIS A 163 2.32 -11.30 -13.93
CA HIS A 163 2.60 -12.72 -13.75
C HIS A 163 2.53 -13.51 -15.07
N ARG A 164 1.60 -13.17 -15.97
CA ARG A 164 1.53 -13.83 -17.29
C ARG A 164 2.73 -13.50 -18.18
N ASP A 165 3.15 -12.24 -18.17
CA ASP A 165 4.16 -11.73 -19.10
C ASP A 165 5.58 -12.02 -18.62
N PHE A 166 5.83 -11.91 -17.34
CA PHE A 166 7.17 -11.98 -16.76
C PHE A 166 7.37 -13.14 -15.79
N GLY A 167 6.33 -13.56 -15.05
CA GLY A 167 6.50 -14.42 -13.90
C GLY A 167 7.41 -13.76 -12.84
N TRP A 168 7.69 -14.46 -11.77
CA TRP A 168 8.69 -14.00 -10.80
C TRP A 168 10.08 -14.54 -11.15
N GLY A 169 10.71 -13.98 -12.21
CA GLY A 169 12.07 -14.34 -12.59
C GLY A 169 12.22 -15.62 -13.44
N GLU A 170 11.13 -16.17 -13.96
CA GLU A 170 11.18 -17.29 -14.93
C GLU A 170 11.44 -16.82 -16.35
N LYS A 171 11.03 -15.61 -16.64
CA LYS A 171 11.28 -14.96 -17.94
C LYS A 171 12.22 -13.79 -17.72
N SER A 172 13.19 -13.61 -18.60
CA SER A 172 14.08 -12.45 -18.58
C SER A 172 13.26 -11.18 -18.81
N TRP A 173 13.56 -10.18 -18.05
CA TRP A 173 13.03 -8.81 -18.16
C TRP A 173 13.55 -8.15 -19.44
#